data_157c32e96e0fb0fc0ffb9f9cbe4a12b5
#
_entry.id   157c32e96e0fb0fc0ffb9f9cbe4a12b5
#
_cell.length_a   1.000
_cell.length_b   1.000
_cell.length_c   1.000
_cell.angle_alpha   90.00
_cell.angle_beta   90.00
_cell.angle_gamma   90.00
#
_symmetry.space_group_name_H-M   'P 1'
#
loop_
_entity.id
_entity.type
_entity.pdbx_description
1 polymer ?
#
loop_
_entity_poly.entity_id
_entity_poly.type
_entity_poly.pdbx_seq_one_letter_code
_entity_poly.pdbx_strand_id
1 'polypeptide(L)'
;MTKQDLSLSVFTNENYKNLHYTSSSFRNSMYDELEVNKSRFKNCNFNEGIFKNLEAICNCKFTTCGFNNCIFEDVHFYKNQFKDSTFVNTPFDQSVFNSTLFQNAMFDSNLIRSVKWTDIIFKNVSFKNVEIEGTTFKDVKFKNCEFKNVIITNSTMSQKLMNELQKQDVTLENIDTSI
;
A
#
# COMPACT_ATOMS: atom_id res chain seq x y z
N MET A 1 -5.93 -5.43 22.56
CA MET A 1 -4.71 -5.22 23.39
C MET A 1 -4.40 -3.73 23.38
N THR A 2 -4.03 -3.21 24.52
CA THR A 2 -3.63 -1.81 24.71
C THR A 2 -2.12 -1.67 24.45
N LYS A 3 -1.67 -0.47 24.34
CA LYS A 3 -0.32 -0.01 24.00
C LYS A 3 0.79 -1.04 24.32
N GLN A 4 1.46 -1.51 23.27
CA GLN A 4 2.59 -2.43 23.37
C GLN A 4 3.77 -1.86 22.58
N ASP A 5 4.97 -2.14 23.03
CA ASP A 5 6.18 -1.90 22.25
C ASP A 5 6.71 -3.25 21.76
N LEU A 6 6.54 -3.47 20.46
CA LEU A 6 7.00 -4.64 19.72
C LEU A 6 8.04 -4.21 18.66
N SER A 7 8.71 -3.10 18.91
CA SER A 7 9.75 -2.60 18.02
C SER A 7 10.94 -3.55 17.98
N LEU A 8 11.67 -3.56 16.86
CA LEU A 8 12.83 -4.43 16.64
C LEU A 8 12.51 -5.94 16.70
N SER A 9 11.22 -6.30 16.53
CA SER A 9 10.80 -7.70 16.56
C SER A 9 10.93 -8.35 15.19
N VAL A 10 11.09 -9.67 15.20
CA VAL A 10 11.07 -10.51 14.00
C VAL A 10 9.86 -11.41 14.08
N PHE A 11 9.02 -11.35 13.05
CA PHE A 11 7.82 -12.18 12.91
C PHE A 11 7.99 -13.04 11.66
N THR A 12 8.09 -14.34 11.83
CA THR A 12 8.34 -15.27 10.72
C THR A 12 7.54 -16.56 10.86
N ASN A 13 7.21 -17.16 9.70
CA ASN A 13 6.63 -18.50 9.61
C ASN A 13 5.39 -18.74 10.49
N GLU A 14 4.55 -17.73 10.68
CA GLU A 14 3.38 -17.82 11.54
C GLU A 14 2.11 -17.26 10.88
N ASN A 15 0.97 -17.77 11.36
CA ASN A 15 -0.35 -17.33 10.96
C ASN A 15 -1.02 -16.53 12.07
N TYR A 16 -1.11 -15.22 11.91
CA TYR A 16 -1.73 -14.34 12.88
C TYR A 16 -3.20 -14.07 12.52
N LYS A 17 -4.11 -14.32 13.44
CA LYS A 17 -5.54 -14.10 13.23
C LYS A 17 -6.17 -13.28 14.37
N ASN A 18 -7.12 -12.41 13.99
CA ASN A 18 -7.94 -11.65 14.94
C ASN A 18 -7.13 -10.78 15.93
N LEU A 19 -5.97 -10.28 15.50
CA LEU A 19 -5.17 -9.39 16.33
C LEU A 19 -5.85 -8.01 16.44
N HIS A 20 -5.77 -7.42 17.63
CA HIS A 20 -6.26 -6.06 17.89
C HIS A 20 -5.21 -5.28 18.66
N TYR A 21 -4.52 -4.37 17.96
CA TYR A 21 -3.54 -3.49 18.56
C TYR A 21 -3.99 -2.04 18.48
N THR A 22 -3.77 -1.31 19.56
CA THR A 22 -4.04 0.13 19.62
C THR A 22 -2.85 0.85 20.21
N SER A 23 -2.42 1.94 19.58
CA SER A 23 -1.30 2.79 20.01
C SER A 23 -0.01 2.01 20.30
N SER A 24 0.24 0.99 19.47
CA SER A 24 1.39 0.08 19.64
C SER A 24 2.49 0.41 18.63
N SER A 25 3.72 0.14 19.04
CA SER A 25 4.90 0.31 18.18
C SER A 25 5.35 -1.03 17.63
N PHE A 26 5.54 -1.08 16.32
CA PHE A 26 6.12 -2.17 15.55
C PHE A 26 7.30 -1.63 14.71
N ARG A 27 7.89 -0.54 15.17
CA ARG A 27 8.92 0.17 14.42
C ARG A 27 10.15 -0.70 14.21
N ASN A 28 10.73 -0.63 13.01
CA ASN A 28 11.96 -1.34 12.68
C ASN A 28 11.86 -2.84 12.91
N SER A 29 10.68 -3.42 12.62
CA SER A 29 10.42 -4.85 12.75
C SER A 29 10.44 -5.52 11.39
N MET A 30 10.74 -6.81 11.37
CA MET A 30 10.79 -7.64 10.18
C MET A 30 9.62 -8.60 10.16
N TYR A 31 8.99 -8.72 8.99
CA TYR A 31 7.88 -9.63 8.73
C TYR A 31 8.22 -10.44 7.48
N ASP A 32 8.35 -11.74 7.62
CA ASP A 32 8.77 -12.63 6.55
C ASP A 32 8.02 -13.96 6.60
N GLU A 33 7.60 -14.47 5.45
CA GLU A 33 6.91 -15.76 5.31
C GLU A 33 5.75 -15.95 6.31
N LEU A 34 4.86 -14.97 6.45
CA LEU A 34 3.74 -15.03 7.39
C LEU A 34 2.42 -14.57 6.76
N GLU A 35 1.33 -14.93 7.42
CA GLU A 35 0.00 -14.44 7.09
C GLU A 35 -0.59 -13.61 8.24
N VAL A 36 -1.34 -12.55 7.89
CA VAL A 36 -2.12 -11.77 8.85
C VAL A 36 -3.57 -11.70 8.39
N ASN A 37 -4.50 -12.20 9.18
CA ASN A 37 -5.90 -12.26 8.79
C ASN A 37 -6.83 -11.65 9.85
N LYS A 38 -7.90 -10.94 9.38
CA LYS A 38 -8.98 -10.36 10.22
C LYS A 38 -8.47 -9.51 11.38
N SER A 39 -7.35 -8.83 11.19
CA SER A 39 -6.67 -8.08 12.25
C SER A 39 -6.93 -6.57 12.16
N ARG A 40 -6.83 -5.87 13.28
CA ARG A 40 -7.07 -4.43 13.37
C ARG A 40 -5.94 -3.75 14.10
N PHE A 41 -5.39 -2.72 13.46
CA PHE A 41 -4.32 -1.90 13.97
C PHE A 41 -4.80 -0.44 13.96
N LYS A 42 -4.80 0.20 15.12
CA LYS A 42 -5.23 1.60 15.27
C LYS A 42 -4.15 2.41 15.96
N ASN A 43 -3.78 3.55 15.38
CA ASN A 43 -2.69 4.41 15.89
C ASN A 43 -1.39 3.63 16.08
N CYS A 44 -1.07 2.71 15.16
CA CYS A 44 0.13 1.88 15.27
C CYS A 44 1.25 2.43 14.41
N ASN A 45 2.47 2.25 14.88
CA ASN A 45 3.67 2.67 14.19
C ASN A 45 4.41 1.47 13.61
N PHE A 46 4.41 1.35 12.28
CA PHE A 46 5.16 0.33 11.52
C PHE A 46 6.37 0.92 10.80
N ASN A 47 6.73 2.16 11.08
CA ASN A 47 7.80 2.84 10.37
C ASN A 47 9.11 2.04 10.40
N GLU A 48 9.87 2.12 9.31
CA GLU A 48 11.13 1.41 9.14
C GLU A 48 10.98 -0.13 9.16
N GLY A 49 9.75 -0.63 8.96
CA GLY A 49 9.47 -2.06 8.91
C GLY A 49 9.85 -2.68 7.56
N ILE A 50 10.25 -3.94 7.58
CA ILE A 50 10.55 -4.73 6.39
C ILE A 50 9.50 -5.83 6.26
N PHE A 51 8.74 -5.81 5.17
CA PHE A 51 7.68 -6.77 4.86
C PHE A 51 8.09 -7.53 3.59
N LYS A 52 8.39 -8.82 3.72
CA LYS A 52 8.85 -9.63 2.60
C LYS A 52 8.13 -10.98 2.53
N ASN A 53 7.93 -11.47 1.31
CA ASN A 53 7.41 -12.82 1.06
C ASN A 53 6.12 -13.11 1.86
N LEU A 54 5.24 -12.11 2.00
CA LEU A 54 4.01 -12.29 2.77
C LEU A 54 2.90 -12.84 1.86
N GLU A 55 2.56 -14.10 2.02
CA GLU A 55 1.56 -14.78 1.21
C GLU A 55 0.18 -14.13 1.31
N ALA A 56 -0.19 -13.62 2.50
CA ALA A 56 -1.46 -12.95 2.66
C ALA A 56 -1.56 -12.00 3.86
N ILE A 57 -1.82 -10.72 3.58
CA ILE A 57 -2.41 -9.79 4.55
C ILE A 57 -3.87 -9.62 4.14
N CYS A 58 -4.80 -10.29 4.86
CA CYS A 58 -6.19 -10.41 4.44
C CYS A 58 -7.19 -9.83 5.42
N ASN A 59 -8.21 -9.12 4.90
CA ASN A 59 -9.32 -8.62 5.71
C ASN A 59 -8.88 -7.75 6.90
N CYS A 60 -7.74 -7.09 6.79
CA CYS A 60 -7.18 -6.29 7.86
C CYS A 60 -7.57 -4.81 7.75
N LYS A 61 -7.61 -4.14 8.89
CA LYS A 61 -7.86 -2.71 8.97
C LYS A 61 -6.71 -2.00 9.66
N PHE A 62 -6.13 -1.04 8.96
CA PHE A 62 -5.09 -0.15 9.47
C PHE A 62 -5.67 1.26 9.51
N THR A 63 -5.82 1.81 10.72
CA THR A 63 -6.39 3.15 10.91
C THR A 63 -5.40 4.04 11.63
N THR A 64 -5.05 5.16 11.05
CA THR A 64 -4.05 6.11 11.57
C THR A 64 -2.72 5.40 11.84
N CYS A 65 -2.26 4.61 10.86
CA CYS A 65 -1.01 3.86 10.97
C CYS A 65 0.08 4.50 10.11
N GLY A 66 1.30 4.53 10.63
CA GLY A 66 2.48 4.98 9.89
C GLY A 66 3.25 3.80 9.29
N PHE A 67 3.54 3.90 7.99
CA PHE A 67 4.38 2.94 7.24
C PHE A 67 5.52 3.69 6.53
N ASN A 68 6.10 4.68 7.19
CA ASN A 68 7.12 5.51 6.58
C ASN A 68 8.48 4.82 6.61
N ASN A 69 9.24 4.94 5.54
CA ASN A 69 10.52 4.26 5.34
C ASN A 69 10.41 2.72 5.45
N CYS A 70 9.25 2.16 5.15
CA CYS A 70 9.07 0.71 5.08
C CYS A 70 9.52 0.16 3.72
N ILE A 71 9.77 -1.14 3.68
CA ILE A 71 9.99 -1.89 2.44
C ILE A 71 8.89 -2.94 2.33
N PHE A 72 8.19 -2.95 1.18
CA PHE A 72 7.24 -4.00 0.83
C PHE A 72 7.75 -4.72 -0.43
N GLU A 73 8.12 -5.97 -0.29
CA GLU A 73 8.63 -6.80 -1.37
C GLU A 73 7.90 -8.15 -1.38
N ASP A 74 7.25 -8.48 -2.50
CA ASP A 74 6.43 -9.68 -2.65
C ASP A 74 5.39 -9.86 -1.54
N VAL A 75 4.58 -8.83 -1.33
CA VAL A 75 3.52 -8.81 -0.31
C VAL A 75 2.15 -8.82 -0.95
N HIS A 76 1.30 -9.77 -0.55
CA HIS A 76 -0.05 -9.89 -1.06
C HIS A 76 -1.10 -9.33 -0.09
N PHE A 77 -1.77 -8.27 -0.52
CA PHE A 77 -2.86 -7.62 0.22
C PHE A 77 -4.21 -7.98 -0.38
N TYR A 78 -5.12 -8.52 0.41
CA TYR A 78 -6.45 -8.91 -0.03
C TYR A 78 -7.56 -8.41 0.90
N LYS A 79 -8.52 -7.63 0.36
CA LYS A 79 -9.64 -7.04 1.11
C LYS A 79 -9.23 -6.24 2.33
N ASN A 80 -8.20 -5.42 2.20
CA ASN A 80 -7.73 -4.58 3.30
C ASN A 80 -8.29 -3.17 3.24
N GLN A 81 -8.19 -2.47 4.36
CA GLN A 81 -8.51 -1.06 4.47
C GLN A 81 -7.37 -0.31 5.16
N PHE A 82 -6.82 0.68 4.47
CA PHE A 82 -5.90 1.67 5.02
C PHE A 82 -6.62 3.01 5.12
N LYS A 83 -6.88 3.45 6.36
CA LYS A 83 -7.56 4.71 6.61
C LYS A 83 -6.67 5.67 7.39
N ASP A 84 -6.59 6.93 6.95
CA ASP A 84 -5.80 7.97 7.61
C ASP A 84 -4.33 7.52 7.84
N SER A 85 -3.77 6.75 6.90
CA SER A 85 -2.44 6.12 7.02
C SER A 85 -1.43 6.77 6.09
N THR A 86 -0.16 6.71 6.46
CA THR A 86 0.92 7.37 5.72
C THR A 86 1.94 6.38 5.19
N PHE A 87 2.38 6.62 3.95
CA PHE A 87 3.41 5.89 3.26
C PHE A 87 4.40 6.91 2.67
N VAL A 88 5.43 7.25 3.41
CA VAL A 88 6.45 8.21 2.97
C VAL A 88 7.76 7.48 2.77
N ASN A 89 8.40 7.67 1.62
CA ASN A 89 9.64 6.99 1.28
C ASN A 89 9.53 5.46 1.47
N THR A 90 8.44 4.88 0.95
CA THR A 90 8.09 3.48 1.16
C THR A 90 7.99 2.80 -0.20
N PRO A 91 9.02 2.07 -0.65
CA PRO A 91 8.95 1.30 -1.87
C PRO A 91 8.01 0.10 -1.75
N PHE A 92 7.29 -0.14 -2.86
CA PHE A 92 6.53 -1.36 -3.09
C PHE A 92 7.10 -2.05 -4.33
N ASP A 93 7.56 -3.27 -4.18
CA ASP A 93 8.07 -4.06 -5.28
C ASP A 93 7.36 -5.42 -5.37
N GLN A 94 7.03 -5.83 -6.59
CA GLN A 94 6.40 -7.12 -6.93
C GLN A 94 5.16 -7.48 -6.08
N SER A 95 4.56 -6.50 -5.42
CA SER A 95 3.46 -6.71 -4.49
C SER A 95 2.11 -6.73 -5.21
N VAL A 96 1.13 -7.39 -4.60
CA VAL A 96 -0.22 -7.51 -5.14
C VAL A 96 -1.23 -6.91 -4.18
N PHE A 97 -2.07 -6.02 -4.69
CA PHE A 97 -3.22 -5.49 -3.94
C PHE A 97 -4.50 -5.87 -4.66
N ASN A 98 -5.41 -6.49 -3.94
CA ASN A 98 -6.71 -6.88 -4.48
C ASN A 98 -7.84 -6.44 -3.53
N SER A 99 -8.90 -5.83 -4.07
CA SER A 99 -10.09 -5.38 -3.34
C SER A 99 -9.75 -4.54 -2.10
N THR A 100 -8.76 -3.66 -2.21
CA THR A 100 -8.23 -2.88 -1.09
C THR A 100 -8.67 -1.41 -1.20
N LEU A 101 -9.04 -0.83 -0.06
CA LEU A 101 -9.42 0.58 0.07
C LEU A 101 -8.31 1.37 0.76
N PHE A 102 -7.85 2.43 0.09
CA PHE A 102 -7.07 3.50 0.71
C PHE A 102 -7.97 4.74 0.88
N GLN A 103 -8.14 5.20 2.09
CA GLN A 103 -8.98 6.37 2.39
C GLN A 103 -8.23 7.39 3.23
N ASN A 104 -8.20 8.65 2.79
CA ASN A 104 -7.48 9.75 3.42
C ASN A 104 -5.99 9.37 3.66
N ALA A 105 -5.40 8.61 2.77
CA ALA A 105 -4.01 8.17 2.89
C ALA A 105 -3.08 9.12 2.15
N MET A 106 -1.80 9.06 2.48
CA MET A 106 -0.77 9.84 1.82
C MET A 106 0.35 8.93 1.32
N PHE A 107 0.69 9.10 0.05
CA PHE A 107 1.88 8.53 -0.57
C PHE A 107 2.81 9.67 -0.96
N ASP A 108 3.99 9.75 -0.38
CA ASP A 108 4.98 10.76 -0.74
C ASP A 108 6.36 10.12 -0.93
N SER A 109 7.03 10.49 -2.01
CA SER A 109 8.38 9.99 -2.33
C SER A 109 8.46 8.46 -2.42
N ASN A 110 7.42 7.85 -3.02
CA ASN A 110 7.34 6.40 -3.15
C ASN A 110 7.81 5.94 -4.52
N LEU A 111 8.43 4.75 -4.53
CA LEU A 111 8.75 4.01 -5.73
C LEU A 111 7.92 2.72 -5.75
N ILE A 112 7.06 2.58 -6.76
CA ILE A 112 6.12 1.47 -6.90
C ILE A 112 6.48 0.72 -8.18
N ARG A 113 7.01 -0.51 -8.05
CA ARG A 113 7.48 -1.31 -9.19
C ARG A 113 6.78 -2.65 -9.29
N SER A 114 6.42 -3.01 -10.51
CA SER A 114 5.87 -4.34 -10.83
C SER A 114 4.69 -4.75 -9.94
N VAL A 115 3.92 -3.78 -9.47
CA VAL A 115 2.78 -4.00 -8.58
C VAL A 115 1.53 -4.34 -9.39
N LYS A 116 0.71 -5.24 -8.86
CA LYS A 116 -0.60 -5.53 -9.44
C LYS A 116 -1.70 -4.94 -8.57
N TRP A 117 -2.39 -3.94 -9.08
CA TRP A 117 -3.58 -3.36 -8.47
C TRP A 117 -4.84 -3.88 -9.16
N THR A 118 -5.67 -4.61 -8.42
CA THR A 118 -6.95 -5.12 -8.90
C THR A 118 -8.07 -4.73 -7.96
N ASP A 119 -9.13 -4.10 -8.47
CA ASP A 119 -10.28 -3.63 -7.69
C ASP A 119 -9.87 -2.73 -6.52
N ILE A 120 -9.06 -1.71 -6.80
CA ILE A 120 -8.55 -0.78 -5.79
C ILE A 120 -9.35 0.52 -5.81
N ILE A 121 -9.67 1.01 -4.62
CA ILE A 121 -10.25 2.34 -4.45
C ILE A 121 -9.31 3.23 -3.66
N PHE A 122 -8.84 4.28 -4.30
CA PHE A 122 -8.19 5.40 -3.64
C PHE A 122 -9.23 6.52 -3.45
N LYS A 123 -9.50 6.90 -2.21
CA LYS A 123 -10.48 7.94 -1.86
C LYS A 123 -9.84 9.02 -1.00
N ASN A 124 -9.86 10.27 -1.46
CA ASN A 124 -9.22 11.41 -0.79
C ASN A 124 -7.74 11.11 -0.49
N VAL A 125 -7.02 10.58 -1.45
CA VAL A 125 -5.60 10.19 -1.30
C VAL A 125 -4.73 11.22 -1.98
N SER A 126 -3.64 11.61 -1.34
CA SER A 126 -2.60 12.46 -1.94
C SER A 126 -1.43 11.59 -2.40
N PHE A 127 -1.03 11.79 -3.67
CA PHE A 127 0.17 11.22 -4.28
C PHE A 127 1.12 12.36 -4.60
N LYS A 128 2.30 12.34 -4.00
CA LYS A 128 3.30 13.40 -4.21
C LYS A 128 4.68 12.79 -4.43
N ASN A 129 5.37 13.24 -5.49
CA ASN A 129 6.70 12.72 -5.85
C ASN A 129 6.70 11.18 -5.96
N VAL A 130 5.73 10.59 -6.63
CA VAL A 130 5.56 9.13 -6.72
C VAL A 130 5.95 8.66 -8.12
N GLU A 131 6.83 7.68 -8.18
CA GLU A 131 7.19 6.99 -9.40
C GLU A 131 6.55 5.60 -9.42
N ILE A 132 5.85 5.26 -10.51
CA ILE A 132 5.17 3.99 -10.70
C ILE A 132 5.65 3.38 -12.00
N GLU A 133 6.24 2.20 -11.94
CA GLU A 133 6.81 1.50 -13.08
C GLU A 133 6.29 0.07 -13.20
N GLY A 134 6.00 -0.40 -14.41
CA GLY A 134 5.63 -1.79 -14.69
C GLY A 134 4.39 -2.27 -13.94
N THR A 135 3.51 -1.35 -13.55
CA THR A 135 2.35 -1.64 -12.68
C THR A 135 1.10 -1.89 -13.51
N THR A 136 0.29 -2.88 -13.09
CA THR A 136 -1.03 -3.14 -13.69
C THR A 136 -2.14 -2.51 -12.87
N PHE A 137 -3.01 -1.73 -13.53
CA PHE A 137 -4.16 -1.05 -12.93
C PHE A 137 -5.46 -1.66 -13.46
N LYS A 138 -5.94 -2.73 -12.86
CA LYS A 138 -7.20 -3.36 -13.23
C LYS A 138 -8.32 -2.94 -12.27
N ASP A 139 -9.39 -2.34 -12.81
CA ASP A 139 -10.54 -1.86 -12.03
C ASP A 139 -10.16 -0.88 -10.89
N VAL A 140 -9.13 -0.06 -11.12
CA VAL A 140 -8.66 0.94 -10.17
C VAL A 140 -9.47 2.22 -10.29
N LYS A 141 -9.82 2.82 -9.16
CA LYS A 141 -10.60 4.06 -9.09
C LYS A 141 -9.94 5.08 -8.18
N PHE A 142 -9.72 6.28 -8.71
CA PHE A 142 -9.28 7.43 -7.95
C PHE A 142 -10.46 8.37 -7.71
N LYS A 143 -10.83 8.61 -6.44
CA LYS A 143 -11.96 9.47 -6.04
C LYS A 143 -11.44 10.63 -5.19
N ASN A 144 -11.55 11.86 -5.69
CA ASN A 144 -11.07 13.07 -5.01
C ASN A 144 -9.60 12.90 -4.59
N CYS A 145 -8.75 12.39 -5.48
CA CYS A 145 -7.33 12.23 -5.24
C CYS A 145 -6.58 13.45 -5.77
N GLU A 146 -5.46 13.76 -5.11
CA GLU A 146 -4.53 14.79 -5.52
C GLU A 146 -3.27 14.15 -6.04
N PHE A 147 -2.78 14.64 -7.18
CA PHE A 147 -1.53 14.21 -7.78
C PHE A 147 -0.61 15.41 -7.89
N LYS A 148 0.64 15.24 -7.48
CA LYS A 148 1.67 16.26 -7.63
C LYS A 148 3.00 15.60 -7.94
N ASN A 149 3.55 15.91 -9.12
CA ASN A 149 4.82 15.34 -9.56
C ASN A 149 4.79 13.79 -9.53
N VAL A 150 3.82 13.20 -10.23
CA VAL A 150 3.65 11.76 -10.34
C VAL A 150 4.03 11.30 -11.75
N ILE A 151 4.84 10.25 -11.82
CA ILE A 151 5.30 9.66 -13.08
C ILE A 151 4.88 8.20 -13.13
N ILE A 152 4.22 7.77 -14.22
CA ILE A 152 3.81 6.39 -14.45
C ILE A 152 4.40 5.93 -15.77
N THR A 153 5.22 4.88 -15.73
CA THR A 153 5.90 4.37 -16.91
C THR A 153 5.70 2.87 -17.10
N ASN A 154 5.78 2.40 -18.34
CA ASN A 154 5.79 0.98 -18.68
C ASN A 154 4.64 0.18 -18.04
N SER A 155 3.48 0.80 -17.87
CA SER A 155 2.37 0.28 -17.07
C SER A 155 1.15 -0.03 -17.93
N THR A 156 0.26 -0.87 -17.40
CA THR A 156 -0.97 -1.29 -18.09
C THR A 156 -2.20 -0.77 -17.38
N MET A 157 -3.10 -0.10 -18.11
CA MET A 157 -4.37 0.42 -17.56
C MET A 157 -5.43 0.55 -18.64
N SER A 158 -6.70 0.67 -18.25
CA SER A 158 -7.75 0.94 -19.25
C SER A 158 -7.59 2.32 -19.89
N GLN A 159 -8.01 2.45 -21.16
CA GLN A 159 -8.03 3.74 -21.87
C GLN A 159 -8.79 4.82 -21.08
N LYS A 160 -9.88 4.43 -20.42
CA LYS A 160 -10.64 5.34 -19.55
C LYS A 160 -9.79 5.92 -18.43
N LEU A 161 -9.08 5.08 -17.72
CA LEU A 161 -8.22 5.50 -16.60
C LEU A 161 -7.08 6.38 -17.08
N MET A 162 -6.44 6.02 -18.20
CA MET A 162 -5.41 6.86 -18.82
C MET A 162 -5.93 8.27 -19.11
N ASN A 163 -7.11 8.37 -19.72
CA ASN A 163 -7.72 9.68 -20.04
C ASN A 163 -8.10 10.50 -18.78
N GLU A 164 -8.41 9.84 -17.67
CA GLU A 164 -8.66 10.48 -16.38
C GLU A 164 -7.38 11.05 -15.77
N LEU A 165 -6.29 10.26 -15.80
CA LEU A 165 -4.99 10.66 -15.25
C LEU A 165 -4.29 11.75 -16.06
N GLN A 166 -4.43 11.77 -17.39
CA GLN A 166 -3.91 12.82 -18.25
C GLN A 166 -4.43 14.23 -17.93
N LYS A 167 -5.54 14.33 -17.20
CA LYS A 167 -6.13 15.62 -16.76
C LYS A 167 -5.57 16.09 -15.41
N GLN A 168 -4.69 15.30 -14.82
CA GLN A 168 -4.06 15.56 -13.52
C GLN A 168 -2.57 15.89 -13.72
N ASP A 169 -1.88 16.26 -12.65
CA ASP A 169 -0.41 16.43 -12.64
C ASP A 169 0.30 15.07 -12.62
N VAL A 170 0.14 14.31 -13.71
CA VAL A 170 0.68 12.96 -13.90
C VAL A 170 1.34 12.87 -15.27
N THR A 171 2.61 12.50 -15.29
CA THR A 171 3.33 12.14 -16.53
C THR A 171 3.11 10.67 -16.84
N LEU A 172 2.67 10.35 -18.06
CA LEU A 172 2.40 9.00 -18.54
C LEU A 172 3.32 8.66 -19.71
N GLU A 173 4.11 7.59 -19.61
CA GLU A 173 5.02 7.14 -20.66
C GLU A 173 4.90 5.61 -20.88
N ASN A 174 4.87 5.17 -22.13
CA ASN A 174 4.78 3.76 -22.51
C ASN A 174 3.63 3.03 -21.81
N ILE A 175 2.41 3.54 -21.93
CA ILE A 175 1.23 2.96 -21.30
C ILE A 175 0.54 1.99 -22.28
N ASP A 176 0.35 0.74 -21.84
CA ASP A 176 -0.47 -0.25 -22.53
C ASP A 176 -1.93 -0.13 -22.07
N THR A 177 -2.85 0.02 -23.02
CA THR A 177 -4.29 0.17 -22.73
C THR A 177 -5.12 -1.05 -23.13
N SER A 178 -4.51 -2.21 -23.21
CA SER A 178 -5.13 -3.45 -23.67
C SER A 178 -6.05 -4.16 -22.65
N ILE A 179 -6.32 -3.56 -21.46
CA ILE A 179 -7.16 -4.13 -20.40
C ILE A 179 -8.44 -3.36 -20.11
#